data_2376d990ef1ffad5889ed0fdf98b7e26
#
_entry.id   2376d990ef1ffad5889ed0fdf98b7e26
#
_cell.length_a   1.000
_cell.length_b   1.000
_cell.length_c   1.000
_cell.angle_alpha   90.00
_cell.angle_beta   90.00
_cell.angle_gamma   90.00
#
_symmetry.space_group_name_H-M   'P 1'
#
loop_
_entity.id
_entity.type
_entity.pdbx_description
1 polymer ?
#
loop_
_entity_poly.entity_id
_entity_poly.type
_entity_poly.pdbx_seq_one_letter_code
_entity_poly.pdbx_strand_id
1 'polypeptide(L)'
;MAFQFKLHQLLQIALHEENEVKNRLAKKDAQIAELATKIQDFKDQQTQAVEEQQKAMFAGDFMKVQMYPTYIKSLKKSEDFYTNEMQLQQKQRAKIMAEYLEKQRKRKTFEKMQEVDKAKYTKEMQKKEQARLDEFGGRKRNTLMEPDNA
;
A
#
# COMPACT_ATOMS: atom_id res chain seq x y z
N MET A 1 -8.44 -14.09 -32.44
CA MET A 1 -7.37 -13.24 -31.90
C MET A 1 -7.66 -12.89 -30.45
N ALA A 2 -6.68 -13.10 -29.60
CA ALA A 2 -6.79 -12.69 -28.22
C ALA A 2 -6.67 -11.15 -28.10
N PHE A 3 -7.40 -10.56 -27.16
CA PHE A 3 -7.28 -9.15 -26.85
C PHE A 3 -5.87 -8.84 -26.32
N GLN A 4 -5.25 -7.80 -26.87
CA GLN A 4 -3.98 -7.28 -26.38
C GLN A 4 -4.12 -5.78 -26.10
N PHE A 5 -3.82 -5.39 -24.85
CA PHE A 5 -3.81 -4.00 -24.46
C PHE A 5 -2.51 -3.34 -24.92
N LYS A 6 -2.63 -2.27 -25.73
CA LYS A 6 -1.47 -1.56 -26.32
C LYS A 6 -0.51 -1.00 -25.27
N LEU A 7 -1.05 -0.62 -24.10
CA LEU A 7 -0.29 -0.05 -22.99
C LEU A 7 0.05 -1.08 -21.91
N HIS A 8 -0.01 -2.37 -22.26
CA HIS A 8 0.23 -3.47 -21.31
C HIS A 8 1.58 -3.34 -20.60
N GLN A 9 2.64 -2.98 -21.32
CA GLN A 9 3.97 -2.78 -20.74
C GLN A 9 3.98 -1.63 -19.75
N LEU A 10 3.28 -0.54 -20.05
CA LEU A 10 3.15 0.62 -19.15
C LEU A 10 2.39 0.25 -17.87
N LEU A 11 1.35 -0.59 -17.99
CA LEU A 11 0.63 -1.12 -16.83
C LEU A 11 1.53 -1.99 -15.97
N GLN A 12 2.35 -2.86 -16.58
CA GLN A 12 3.33 -3.69 -15.87
C GLN A 12 4.35 -2.83 -15.11
N ILE A 13 4.86 -1.78 -15.73
CA ILE A 13 5.78 -0.83 -15.10
C ILE A 13 5.08 -0.11 -13.94
N ALA A 14 3.84 0.34 -14.13
CA ALA A 14 3.07 1.01 -13.07
C ALA A 14 2.83 0.09 -11.87
N LEU A 15 2.53 -1.18 -12.09
CA LEU A 15 2.39 -2.20 -11.04
C LEU A 15 3.70 -2.41 -10.28
N HIS A 16 4.81 -2.50 -11.02
CA HIS A 16 6.13 -2.66 -10.42
C HIS A 16 6.51 -1.46 -9.55
N GLU A 17 6.32 -0.24 -10.06
CA GLU A 17 6.58 0.99 -9.32
C GLU A 17 5.73 1.09 -8.06
N GLU A 18 4.45 0.75 -8.13
CA GLU A 18 3.55 0.72 -6.97
C GLU A 18 4.04 -0.27 -5.91
N ASN A 19 4.46 -1.47 -6.33
CA ASN A 19 4.97 -2.49 -5.42
C ASN A 19 6.28 -2.06 -4.75
N GLU A 20 7.17 -1.38 -5.47
CA GLU A 20 8.40 -0.85 -4.88
C GLU A 20 8.12 0.16 -3.77
N VAL A 21 7.20 1.08 -4.02
CA VAL A 21 6.80 2.09 -3.02
C VAL A 21 6.10 1.42 -1.85
N LYS A 22 5.24 0.44 -2.10
CA LYS A 22 4.57 -0.35 -1.08
C LYS A 22 5.57 -1.05 -0.16
N ASN A 23 6.63 -1.63 -0.73
CA ASN A 23 7.69 -2.29 0.03
C ASN A 23 8.49 -1.28 0.87
N ARG A 24 8.79 -0.10 0.34
CA ARG A 24 9.44 0.98 1.09
C ARG A 24 8.56 1.44 2.25
N LEU A 25 7.26 1.56 2.03
CA LEU A 25 6.29 1.91 3.07
C LEU A 25 6.26 0.86 4.19
N ALA A 26 6.25 -0.43 3.83
CA ALA A 26 6.27 -1.53 4.79
C ALA A 26 7.54 -1.52 5.64
N LYS A 27 8.70 -1.25 5.04
CA LYS A 27 9.98 -1.12 5.77
C LYS A 27 9.94 0.06 6.75
N LYS A 28 9.37 1.19 6.32
CA LYS A 28 9.21 2.37 7.16
C LYS A 28 8.29 2.08 8.34
N ASP A 29 7.17 1.39 8.12
CA ASP A 29 6.24 0.97 9.16
C ASP A 29 6.92 0.04 10.18
N ALA A 30 7.76 -0.89 9.73
CA ALA A 30 8.52 -1.76 10.62
C ALA A 30 9.50 -0.96 11.49
N GLN A 31 10.19 0.03 10.93
CA GLN A 31 11.11 0.92 11.66
C GLN A 31 10.36 1.73 12.73
N ILE A 32 9.19 2.28 12.37
CA ILE A 32 8.35 3.05 13.30
C ILE A 32 7.86 2.15 14.44
N ALA A 33 7.42 0.93 14.14
CA ALA A 33 6.99 -0.03 15.15
C ALA A 33 8.12 -0.38 16.12
N GLU A 34 9.35 -0.57 15.63
CA GLU A 34 10.54 -0.82 16.45
C GLU A 34 10.84 0.35 17.37
N LEU A 35 10.77 1.58 16.86
CA LEU A 35 10.95 2.80 17.68
C LEU A 35 9.86 2.93 18.74
N ALA A 36 8.61 2.63 18.39
CA ALA A 36 7.50 2.64 19.36
C ALA A 36 7.74 1.68 20.52
N THR A 37 8.26 0.48 20.23
CA THR A 37 8.64 -0.52 21.24
C THR A 37 9.75 0.02 22.14
N LYS A 38 10.79 0.63 21.59
CA LYS A 38 11.89 1.23 22.37
C LYS A 38 11.39 2.35 23.28
N ILE A 39 10.52 3.22 22.78
CA ILE A 39 9.94 4.30 23.56
C ILE A 39 9.14 3.74 24.73
N GLN A 40 8.34 2.72 24.50
CA GLN A 40 7.55 2.07 25.54
C GLN A 40 8.45 1.42 26.60
N ASP A 41 9.54 0.76 26.17
CA ASP A 41 10.52 0.17 27.09
C ASP A 41 11.15 1.22 28.01
N PHE A 42 11.52 2.39 27.48
CA PHE A 42 12.04 3.48 28.30
C PHE A 42 11.01 4.03 29.28
N LYS A 43 9.75 4.13 28.88
CA LYS A 43 8.65 4.51 29.77
C LYS A 43 8.47 3.51 30.90
N ASP A 44 8.49 2.22 30.57
CA ASP A 44 8.37 1.13 31.55
C ASP A 44 9.54 1.14 32.53
N GLN A 45 10.76 1.35 32.04
CA GLN A 45 11.95 1.47 32.90
C GLN A 45 11.87 2.67 33.83
N GLN A 46 11.33 3.80 33.36
CA GLN A 46 11.10 4.99 34.23
C GLN A 46 10.12 4.69 35.35
N THR A 47 9.01 4.04 35.02
CA THR A 47 8.00 3.62 35.99
C THR A 47 8.60 2.67 37.03
N GLN A 48 9.37 1.67 36.56
CA GLN A 48 10.05 0.72 37.44
C GLN A 48 11.06 1.42 38.35
N ALA A 49 11.83 2.37 37.80
CA ALA A 49 12.80 3.15 38.58
C ALA A 49 12.13 3.96 39.69
N VAL A 50 10.98 4.55 39.42
CA VAL A 50 10.21 5.29 40.44
C VAL A 50 9.73 4.36 41.54
N GLU A 51 9.23 3.18 41.20
CA GLU A 51 8.80 2.16 42.17
C GLU A 51 9.97 1.68 43.04
N GLU A 52 11.13 1.41 42.43
CA GLU A 52 12.34 0.98 43.13
C GLU A 52 12.85 2.09 44.05
N GLN A 53 12.77 3.35 43.61
CA GLN A 53 13.13 4.52 44.47
C GLN A 53 12.25 4.57 45.71
N GLN A 54 10.94 4.37 45.56
CA GLN A 54 10.02 4.34 46.68
C GLN A 54 10.34 3.20 47.66
N LYS A 55 10.63 2.01 47.12
CA LYS A 55 11.04 0.86 47.95
C LYS A 55 12.33 1.13 48.72
N ALA A 56 13.30 1.77 48.07
CA ALA A 56 14.55 2.16 48.73
C ALA A 56 14.32 3.21 49.83
N MET A 57 13.38 4.12 49.60
CA MET A 57 12.96 5.14 50.59
C MET A 57 12.38 4.47 51.82
N PHE A 58 11.46 3.52 51.67
CA PHE A 58 10.86 2.74 52.76
C PHE A 58 11.89 1.87 53.49
N ALA A 59 12.89 1.36 52.79
CA ALA A 59 13.96 0.53 53.36
C ALA A 59 15.03 1.39 54.09
N GLY A 60 14.98 2.73 53.96
CA GLY A 60 15.96 3.61 54.56
C GLY A 60 17.30 3.69 53.86
N ASP A 61 17.39 3.19 52.65
CA ASP A 61 18.61 3.23 51.82
C ASP A 61 18.69 4.56 51.03
N PHE A 62 19.10 5.60 51.73
CA PHE A 62 19.14 6.97 51.18
C PHE A 62 20.20 7.14 50.10
N MET A 63 21.31 6.40 50.14
CA MET A 63 22.31 6.42 49.05
C MET A 63 21.71 5.95 47.74
N LYS A 64 20.97 4.87 47.79
CA LYS A 64 20.27 4.32 46.62
C LYS A 64 19.22 5.29 46.09
N VAL A 65 18.44 5.91 47.00
CA VAL A 65 17.41 6.92 46.64
C VAL A 65 18.02 8.07 45.86
N GLN A 66 19.20 8.54 46.22
CA GLN A 66 19.88 9.65 45.55
C GLN A 66 20.37 9.34 44.14
N MET A 67 20.54 8.08 43.78
CA MET A 67 20.98 7.66 42.43
C MET A 67 19.86 7.73 41.42
N TYR A 68 18.62 7.51 41.83
CA TYR A 68 17.48 7.39 40.90
C TYR A 68 17.15 8.66 40.11
N PRO A 69 17.17 9.88 40.66
CA PRO A 69 16.83 11.08 39.88
C PRO A 69 17.68 11.25 38.63
N THR A 70 18.98 11.00 38.70
CA THR A 70 19.89 11.08 37.55
C THR A 70 19.60 9.98 36.54
N TYR A 71 19.35 8.76 37.02
CA TYR A 71 18.99 7.61 36.19
C TYR A 71 17.67 7.83 35.47
N ILE A 72 16.63 8.29 36.17
CA ILE A 72 15.32 8.60 35.58
C ILE A 72 15.45 9.71 34.55
N LYS A 73 16.24 10.74 34.81
CA LYS A 73 16.52 11.82 33.85
C LYS A 73 17.21 11.29 32.59
N SER A 74 18.15 10.36 32.74
CA SER A 74 18.82 9.70 31.64
C SER A 74 17.84 8.91 30.75
N LEU A 75 16.95 8.15 31.40
CA LEU A 75 15.89 7.39 30.70
C LEU A 75 14.94 8.34 29.95
N LYS A 76 14.58 9.47 30.56
CA LYS A 76 13.72 10.48 29.92
C LYS A 76 14.40 11.08 28.68
N LYS A 77 15.69 11.38 28.76
CA LYS A 77 16.46 11.85 27.59
C LYS A 77 16.47 10.86 26.47
N SER A 78 16.64 9.58 26.75
CA SER A 78 16.60 8.51 25.77
C SER A 78 15.22 8.39 25.14
N GLU A 79 14.16 8.45 25.96
CA GLU A 79 12.77 8.45 25.47
C GLU A 79 12.54 9.63 24.51
N ASP A 80 12.96 10.82 24.88
CA ASP A 80 12.78 12.03 24.07
C ASP A 80 13.56 11.95 22.75
N PHE A 81 14.77 11.40 22.79
CA PHE A 81 15.58 11.16 21.58
C PHE A 81 14.83 10.24 20.59
N TYR A 82 14.34 9.11 21.06
CA TYR A 82 13.62 8.17 20.21
C TYR A 82 12.25 8.68 19.79
N THR A 83 11.59 9.49 20.59
CA THR A 83 10.34 10.16 20.22
C THR A 83 10.56 11.14 19.07
N ASN A 84 11.63 11.92 19.11
CA ASN A 84 12.01 12.84 18.04
C ASN A 84 12.36 12.07 16.75
N GLU A 85 13.10 10.97 16.89
CA GLU A 85 13.45 10.09 15.77
C GLU A 85 12.18 9.48 15.12
N MET A 86 11.24 9.03 15.96
CA MET A 86 9.96 8.49 15.50
C MET A 86 9.16 9.54 14.71
N GLN A 87 9.12 10.79 15.20
CA GLN A 87 8.45 11.88 14.47
C GLN A 87 9.07 12.13 13.12
N LEU A 88 10.40 12.08 13.00
CA LEU A 88 11.10 12.20 11.74
C LEU A 88 10.72 11.07 10.78
N GLN A 89 10.70 9.84 11.28
CA GLN A 89 10.30 8.65 10.50
C GLN A 89 8.85 8.75 10.04
N GLN A 90 7.96 9.26 10.89
CA GLN A 90 6.55 9.46 10.51
C GLN A 90 6.39 10.52 9.41
N LYS A 91 7.19 11.58 9.43
CA LYS A 91 7.20 12.59 8.35
C LYS A 91 7.68 11.97 7.03
N GLN A 92 8.73 11.15 7.08
CA GLN A 92 9.23 10.44 5.91
C GLN A 92 8.19 9.45 5.39
N ARG A 93 7.49 8.75 6.30
CA ARG A 93 6.39 7.86 5.94
C ARG A 93 5.27 8.59 5.20
N ALA A 94 4.90 9.78 5.66
CA ALA A 94 3.86 10.58 5.02
C ALA A 94 4.23 10.91 3.56
N LYS A 95 5.50 11.21 3.28
CA LYS A 95 5.99 11.45 1.92
C LYS A 95 5.92 10.19 1.06
N ILE A 96 6.32 9.06 1.61
CA ILE A 96 6.24 7.76 0.92
C ILE A 96 4.78 7.39 0.64
N MET A 97 3.89 7.64 1.60
CA MET A 97 2.45 7.39 1.43
C MET A 97 1.86 8.24 0.31
N ALA A 98 2.24 9.52 0.20
CA ALA A 98 1.82 10.39 -0.90
C ALA A 98 2.30 9.83 -2.25
N GLU A 99 3.55 9.38 -2.33
CA GLU A 99 4.11 8.73 -3.51
C GLU A 99 3.36 7.44 -3.86
N TYR A 100 3.05 6.63 -2.87
CA TYR A 100 2.27 5.39 -3.05
C TYR A 100 0.89 5.68 -3.64
N LEU A 101 0.17 6.67 -3.12
CA LEU A 101 -1.14 7.04 -3.62
C LEU A 101 -1.09 7.54 -5.07
N GLU A 102 -0.03 8.26 -5.43
CA GLU A 102 0.20 8.72 -6.80
C GLU A 102 0.44 7.54 -7.74
N LYS A 103 1.29 6.58 -7.35
CA LYS A 103 1.54 5.36 -8.12
C LYS A 103 0.28 4.50 -8.24
N GLN A 104 -0.52 4.42 -7.19
CA GLN A 104 -1.80 3.71 -7.20
C GLN A 104 -2.78 4.33 -8.19
N ARG A 105 -2.89 5.66 -8.24
CA ARG A 105 -3.73 6.38 -9.21
C ARG A 105 -3.31 6.08 -10.64
N LYS A 106 -2.00 6.10 -10.90
CA LYS A 106 -1.44 5.80 -12.22
C LYS A 106 -1.80 4.38 -12.67
N ARG A 107 -1.62 3.40 -11.77
CA ARG A 107 -2.02 2.01 -12.04
C ARG A 107 -3.51 1.91 -12.33
N LYS A 108 -4.35 2.49 -11.50
CA LYS A 108 -5.82 2.48 -11.68
C LYS A 108 -6.25 3.12 -12.99
N THR A 109 -5.57 4.18 -13.40
CA THR A 109 -5.81 4.85 -14.69
C THR A 109 -5.53 3.88 -15.84
N PHE A 110 -4.40 3.19 -15.83
CA PHE A 110 -4.08 2.20 -16.87
C PHE A 110 -5.04 1.01 -16.86
N GLU A 111 -5.43 0.53 -15.69
CA GLU A 111 -6.43 -0.55 -15.57
C GLU A 111 -7.78 -0.14 -16.16
N LYS A 112 -8.21 1.09 -15.90
CA LYS A 112 -9.46 1.62 -16.44
C LYS A 112 -9.38 1.77 -17.96
N MET A 113 -8.25 2.23 -18.49
CA MET A 113 -8.01 2.28 -19.93
C MET A 113 -8.06 0.88 -20.55
N GLN A 114 -7.50 -0.09 -19.89
CA GLN A 114 -7.55 -1.50 -20.32
C GLN A 114 -9.00 -2.02 -20.36
N GLU A 115 -9.80 -1.74 -19.34
CA GLU A 115 -11.21 -2.13 -19.30
C GLU A 115 -12.01 -1.51 -20.47
N VAL A 116 -11.79 -0.22 -20.73
CA VAL A 116 -12.45 0.50 -21.83
C VAL A 116 -12.05 -0.09 -23.16
N ASP A 117 -10.76 -0.33 -23.40
CA ASP A 117 -10.26 -0.91 -24.63
C ASP A 117 -10.78 -2.35 -24.84
N LYS A 118 -10.82 -3.13 -23.77
CA LYS A 118 -11.36 -4.48 -23.80
C LYS A 118 -12.86 -4.48 -24.14
N ALA A 119 -13.62 -3.55 -23.57
CA ALA A 119 -15.04 -3.41 -23.86
C ALA A 119 -15.27 -3.01 -25.32
N LYS A 120 -14.47 -2.10 -25.87
CA LYS A 120 -14.50 -1.72 -27.28
C LYS A 120 -14.18 -2.91 -28.19
N TYR A 121 -13.13 -3.64 -27.86
CA TYR A 121 -12.75 -4.84 -28.61
C TYR A 121 -13.87 -5.88 -28.65
N THR A 122 -14.46 -6.16 -27.49
CA THR A 122 -15.58 -7.11 -27.36
C THR A 122 -16.78 -6.65 -28.21
N LYS A 123 -17.10 -5.37 -28.14
CA LYS A 123 -18.21 -4.79 -28.93
C LYS A 123 -17.96 -4.87 -30.43
N GLU A 124 -16.75 -4.58 -30.87
CA GLU A 124 -16.36 -4.71 -32.28
C GLU A 124 -16.44 -6.16 -32.77
N MET A 125 -15.97 -7.11 -31.96
CA MET A 125 -16.05 -8.52 -32.28
C MET A 125 -17.49 -9.02 -32.37
N GLN A 126 -18.36 -8.55 -31.46
CA GLN A 126 -19.80 -8.85 -31.49
C GLN A 126 -20.45 -8.30 -32.76
N LYS A 127 -20.10 -7.08 -33.15
CA LYS A 127 -20.60 -6.48 -34.39
C LYS A 127 -20.17 -7.26 -35.64
N LYS A 128 -18.91 -7.68 -35.67
CA LYS A 128 -18.38 -8.51 -36.80
C LYS A 128 -19.10 -9.84 -36.87
N GLU A 129 -19.30 -10.48 -35.72
CA GLU A 129 -20.01 -11.75 -35.64
C GLU A 129 -21.46 -11.61 -36.08
N GLN A 130 -22.14 -10.55 -35.62
CA GLN A 130 -23.52 -10.28 -36.04
C GLN A 130 -23.61 -9.98 -37.52
N ALA A 131 -22.70 -9.22 -38.07
CA ALA A 131 -22.64 -8.93 -39.50
C ALA A 131 -22.44 -10.20 -40.30
N ARG A 132 -21.55 -11.10 -39.85
CA ARG A 132 -21.31 -12.41 -40.47
C ARG A 132 -22.56 -13.30 -40.45
N LEU A 133 -23.26 -13.34 -39.30
CA LEU A 133 -24.50 -14.08 -39.15
C LEU A 133 -25.62 -13.52 -40.04
N ASP A 134 -25.72 -12.20 -40.10
CA ASP A 134 -26.72 -11.53 -40.96
C ASP A 134 -26.44 -11.79 -42.42
N GLU A 135 -25.17 -11.74 -42.85
CA GLU A 135 -24.76 -12.09 -44.23
C GLU A 135 -25.08 -13.54 -44.53
N PHE A 136 -24.74 -14.45 -43.63
CA PHE A 136 -25.03 -15.88 -43.79
C PHE A 136 -26.53 -16.13 -43.82
N GLY A 137 -27.32 -15.51 -42.94
CA GLY A 137 -28.78 -15.59 -42.94
C GLY A 137 -29.39 -14.99 -44.20
N GLY A 138 -28.84 -13.88 -44.68
CA GLY A 138 -29.24 -13.24 -45.92
C GLY A 138 -29.02 -14.13 -47.16
N ARG A 139 -27.87 -14.75 -47.24
CA ARG A 139 -27.56 -15.75 -48.31
C ARG A 139 -28.50 -16.95 -48.26
N LYS A 140 -28.73 -17.50 -47.09
CA LYS A 140 -29.64 -18.63 -46.90
C LYS A 140 -31.06 -18.26 -47.27
N ARG A 141 -31.53 -17.06 -46.91
CA ARG A 141 -32.84 -16.57 -47.25
C ARG A 141 -33.01 -16.36 -48.75
N ASN A 142 -31.99 -15.81 -49.43
CA ASN A 142 -31.98 -15.64 -50.86
C ASN A 142 -32.01 -16.98 -51.59
N THR A 143 -31.30 -17.97 -51.12
CA THR A 143 -31.32 -19.32 -51.67
C THR A 143 -32.70 -19.98 -51.52
N LEU A 144 -33.40 -19.77 -50.43
CA LEU A 144 -34.75 -20.27 -50.19
C LEU A 144 -35.81 -19.52 -50.95
N MET A 145 -35.55 -18.25 -51.35
CA MET A 145 -36.49 -17.41 -52.10
C MET A 145 -36.32 -17.50 -53.63
N GLU A 146 -35.26 -18.13 -54.11
CA GLU A 146 -35.14 -18.39 -55.56
C GLU A 146 -36.29 -19.29 -55.98
N PRO A 147 -37.16 -18.83 -56.90
CA PRO A 147 -38.23 -19.67 -57.38
C PRO A 147 -37.67 -20.85 -58.13
N ASP A 148 -38.13 -22.06 -57.75
CA ASP A 148 -37.94 -23.22 -58.58
C ASP A 148 -38.62 -22.96 -59.91
N ASN A 149 -37.82 -22.61 -60.89
CA ASN A 149 -38.29 -22.55 -62.23
C ASN A 149 -38.36 -24.03 -62.76
N ALA A 150 -39.48 -24.57 -62.45
CA ALA A 150 -39.82 -25.84 -63.09
C ALA A 150 -40.22 -25.61 -64.55
#